data_8f2956e72190388a6ae92a338aa84252
#
_entry.id   8f2956e72190388a6ae92a338aa84252
#
_cell.length_a   1.000
_cell.length_b   1.000
_cell.length_c   1.000
_cell.angle_alpha   90.00
_cell.angle_beta   90.00
_cell.angle_gamma   90.00
#
_symmetry.space_group_name_H-M   'P 1'
#
loop_
_entity.id
_entity.type
_entity.pdbx_description
1 polymer ?
#
loop_
_entity_poly.entity_id
_entity_poly.type
_entity_poly.pdbx_seq_one_letter_code
_entity_poly.pdbx_strand_id
1 'polypeptide(L)'
;LIDEVSEIPLETQAKILRVLIDQKFRRVNGSKEINVNVRIISTTSKNIREEIDNGNFREDLYHRLNVVPINLPALKDRTEDIPLLLNYFSKKIAELNGINQTRLDTNLDLYYKYKWPGNVRELRNLVERISILSINENSSNINQLVQDSLSQKKILTSINDNGNVLSYPLKEAREQFEKNYLASQLKKHKGNISKTAEFIGMERSALHRKLKSL
;
A
#
# COMPACT_ATOMS: atom_id res chain seq x y z
N LEU A 1 20.10 -10.30 9.10
CA LEU A 1 19.22 -9.41 8.38
C LEU A 1 18.74 -8.34 9.35
N ILE A 2 18.85 -7.07 8.95
CA ILE A 2 18.30 -5.91 9.68
C ILE A 2 17.25 -5.28 8.74
N ASP A 3 16.00 -5.46 9.10
CA ASP A 3 14.88 -4.92 8.30
C ASP A 3 14.54 -3.52 8.79
N GLU A 4 14.26 -2.60 7.85
CA GLU A 4 13.96 -1.18 8.09
C GLU A 4 14.97 -0.51 9.04
N VAL A 5 16.25 -0.53 8.66
CA VAL A 5 17.36 -0.02 9.49
C VAL A 5 17.21 1.46 9.87
N SER A 6 16.47 2.23 9.06
CA SER A 6 16.15 3.64 9.31
C SER A 6 15.20 3.87 10.50
N GLU A 7 14.45 2.84 10.91
CA GLU A 7 13.52 2.94 12.04
C GLU A 7 14.20 2.65 13.41
N ILE A 8 15.47 2.28 13.39
CA ILE A 8 16.20 1.92 14.60
C ILE A 8 16.60 3.19 15.36
N PRO A 9 16.35 3.27 16.69
CA PRO A 9 16.77 4.42 17.48
C PRO A 9 18.30 4.65 17.45
N LEU A 10 18.74 5.92 17.46
CA LEU A 10 20.15 6.33 17.37
C LEU A 10 21.07 5.61 18.37
N GLU A 11 20.60 5.38 19.60
CA GLU A 11 21.36 4.65 20.61
C GLU A 11 21.65 3.21 20.19
N THR A 12 20.67 2.56 19.53
CA THR A 12 20.82 1.19 19.03
C THR A 12 21.69 1.16 17.78
N GLN A 13 21.60 2.18 16.92
CA GLN A 13 22.50 2.33 15.76
C GLN A 13 23.96 2.36 16.21
N ALA A 14 24.30 3.08 17.31
CA ALA A 14 25.66 3.12 17.87
C ALA A 14 26.12 1.74 18.37
N LYS A 15 25.23 0.94 18.97
CA LYS A 15 25.52 -0.43 19.42
C LYS A 15 25.77 -1.35 18.22
N ILE A 16 24.97 -1.25 17.17
CA ILE A 16 25.14 -2.01 15.92
C ILE A 16 26.48 -1.69 15.29
N LEU A 17 26.80 -0.40 15.15
CA LEU A 17 28.10 0.03 14.59
C LEU A 17 29.28 -0.58 15.33
N ARG A 18 29.25 -0.57 16.68
CA ARG A 18 30.30 -1.17 17.49
C ARG A 18 30.46 -2.67 17.22
N VAL A 19 29.34 -3.41 17.12
CA VAL A 19 29.39 -4.85 16.77
C VAL A 19 29.95 -5.08 15.36
N LEU A 20 29.64 -4.19 14.41
CA LEU A 20 30.16 -4.27 13.03
C LEU A 20 31.67 -4.01 12.93
N ILE A 21 32.22 -3.16 13.82
CA ILE A 21 33.65 -2.82 13.85
C ILE A 21 34.42 -3.89 14.61
N ASP A 22 33.99 -4.18 15.83
CA ASP A 22 34.73 -5.02 16.79
C ASP A 22 34.52 -6.52 16.52
N GLN A 23 33.48 -6.89 15.79
CA GLN A 23 33.03 -8.28 15.57
C GLN A 23 32.83 -9.05 16.90
N LYS A 24 32.39 -8.32 17.93
CA LYS A 24 32.19 -8.84 19.30
C LYS A 24 30.94 -8.20 19.90
N PHE A 25 30.28 -8.94 20.75
CA PHE A 25 29.23 -8.40 21.60
C PHE A 25 29.20 -9.09 22.97
N ARG A 26 28.48 -8.47 23.91
CA ARG A 26 28.18 -9.04 25.22
C ARG A 26 26.68 -9.23 25.37
N ARG A 27 26.27 -10.33 25.96
CA ARG A 27 24.85 -10.52 26.32
C ARG A 27 24.45 -9.51 27.40
N VAL A 28 23.19 -9.13 27.41
CA VAL A 28 22.63 -8.32 28.50
C VAL A 28 22.91 -9.04 29.84
N ASN A 29 23.46 -8.31 30.80
CA ASN A 29 23.91 -8.84 32.10
C ASN A 29 24.99 -9.94 32.04
N GLY A 30 25.64 -10.13 30.89
CA GLY A 30 26.75 -11.07 30.74
C GLY A 30 28.10 -10.36 30.73
N SER A 31 29.12 -10.97 31.38
CA SER A 31 30.52 -10.48 31.39
C SER A 31 31.36 -11.01 30.23
N LYS A 32 30.94 -12.12 29.60
CA LYS A 32 31.70 -12.80 28.54
C LYS A 32 31.53 -12.14 27.18
N GLU A 33 32.63 -11.80 26.51
CA GLU A 33 32.64 -11.38 25.11
C GLU A 33 32.45 -12.60 24.20
N ILE A 34 31.60 -12.39 23.18
CA ILE A 34 31.28 -13.37 22.15
C ILE A 34 31.78 -12.82 20.82
N ASN A 35 32.71 -13.51 20.19
CA ASN A 35 33.16 -13.18 18.84
C ASN A 35 32.09 -13.63 17.84
N VAL A 36 31.85 -12.80 16.81
CA VAL A 36 30.90 -13.08 15.73
C VAL A 36 31.55 -12.83 14.39
N ASN A 37 31.29 -13.74 13.46
CA ASN A 37 31.60 -13.54 12.05
C ASN A 37 30.28 -13.61 11.29
N VAL A 38 29.71 -12.46 10.98
CA VAL A 38 28.38 -12.34 10.38
C VAL A 38 28.41 -11.53 9.09
N ARG A 39 27.63 -11.97 8.11
CA ARG A 39 27.29 -11.16 6.95
C ARG A 39 26.03 -10.36 7.25
N ILE A 40 26.11 -9.05 7.09
CA ILE A 40 24.97 -8.15 7.32
C ILE A 40 24.26 -7.86 5.98
N ILE A 41 22.95 -7.92 6.02
CA ILE A 41 22.06 -7.43 4.98
C ILE A 41 21.09 -6.49 5.69
N SER A 42 21.00 -5.25 5.24
CA SER A 42 20.06 -4.25 5.79
C SER A 42 19.11 -3.77 4.70
N THR A 43 17.88 -3.50 5.08
CA THR A 43 16.86 -2.91 4.20
C THR A 43 16.37 -1.58 4.75
N THR A 44 15.86 -0.74 3.89
CA THR A 44 15.16 0.48 4.24
C THR A 44 14.20 0.88 3.12
N SER A 45 13.07 1.45 3.46
CA SER A 45 12.14 2.09 2.56
C SER A 45 12.34 3.61 2.45
N LYS A 46 13.13 4.21 3.38
CA LYS A 46 13.40 5.64 3.42
C LYS A 46 14.68 6.02 2.69
N ASN A 47 14.77 7.29 2.31
CA ASN A 47 16.01 7.87 1.83
C ASN A 47 16.96 8.10 3.02
N ILE A 48 17.97 7.25 3.15
CA ILE A 48 18.91 7.31 4.29
C ILE A 48 19.67 8.64 4.35
N ARG A 49 19.96 9.28 3.22
CA ARG A 49 20.64 10.58 3.23
C ARG A 49 19.78 11.65 3.88
N GLU A 50 18.50 11.69 3.55
CA GLU A 50 17.56 12.60 4.22
C GLU A 50 17.43 12.31 5.72
N GLU A 51 17.46 11.03 6.12
CA GLU A 51 17.45 10.66 7.54
C GLU A 51 18.74 11.09 8.26
N ILE A 52 19.91 11.08 7.59
CA ILE A 52 21.17 11.61 8.12
C ILE A 52 21.06 13.14 8.29
N ASP A 53 20.60 13.84 7.27
CA ASP A 53 20.46 15.30 7.30
C ASP A 53 19.49 15.78 8.40
N ASN A 54 18.45 14.99 8.65
CA ASN A 54 17.49 15.21 9.74
C ASN A 54 17.99 14.76 11.13
N GLY A 55 19.18 14.17 11.21
CA GLY A 55 19.76 13.68 12.46
C GLY A 55 19.12 12.39 13.01
N ASN A 56 18.33 11.69 12.22
CA ASN A 56 17.66 10.43 12.60
C ASN A 56 18.52 9.18 12.34
N PHE A 57 19.53 9.30 11.49
CA PHE A 57 20.42 8.19 11.14
C PHE A 57 21.89 8.63 11.23
N ARG A 58 22.76 7.75 11.74
CA ARG A 58 24.19 8.03 11.88
C ARG A 58 24.92 7.84 10.57
N GLU A 59 25.72 8.83 10.18
CA GLU A 59 26.53 8.79 8.97
C GLU A 59 27.62 7.69 9.00
N ASP A 60 28.23 7.48 10.16
CA ASP A 60 29.24 6.44 10.35
C ASP A 60 28.67 5.02 10.16
N LEU A 61 27.46 4.76 10.64
CA LEU A 61 26.75 3.50 10.38
C LEU A 61 26.38 3.34 8.91
N TYR A 62 25.91 4.41 8.26
CA TYR A 62 25.62 4.40 6.83
C TYR A 62 26.83 3.93 6.01
N HIS A 63 28.00 4.53 6.20
CA HIS A 63 29.21 4.14 5.48
C HIS A 63 29.64 2.71 5.73
N ARG A 64 29.33 2.15 6.90
CA ARG A 64 29.65 0.76 7.22
C ARG A 64 28.68 -0.24 6.59
N LEU A 65 27.40 0.14 6.42
CA LEU A 65 26.37 -0.71 5.81
C LEU A 65 26.33 -0.61 4.29
N ASN A 66 26.57 0.58 3.74
CA ASN A 66 26.43 0.88 2.31
C ASN A 66 27.65 0.47 1.48
N VAL A 67 28.10 -0.76 1.61
CA VAL A 67 29.22 -1.30 0.82
C VAL A 67 28.75 -1.72 -0.58
N VAL A 68 27.61 -2.39 -0.67
CA VAL A 68 27.00 -2.82 -1.94
C VAL A 68 25.53 -2.42 -1.93
N PRO A 69 25.17 -1.23 -2.43
CA PRO A 69 23.79 -0.81 -2.50
C PRO A 69 23.03 -1.55 -3.61
N ILE A 70 21.82 -2.03 -3.26
CA ILE A 70 20.90 -2.68 -4.19
C ILE A 70 19.57 -1.92 -4.15
N ASN A 71 19.23 -1.28 -5.27
CA ASN A 71 17.96 -0.60 -5.42
C ASN A 71 16.93 -1.53 -6.05
N LEU A 72 15.80 -1.73 -5.38
CA LEU A 72 14.67 -2.50 -5.89
C LEU A 72 13.66 -1.54 -6.53
N PRO A 73 13.44 -1.61 -7.86
CA PRO A 73 12.45 -0.77 -8.52
C PRO A 73 11.04 -1.10 -8.03
N ALA A 74 10.16 -0.10 -8.03
CA ALA A 74 8.75 -0.30 -7.74
C ALA A 74 8.09 -1.17 -8.83
N LEU A 75 6.98 -1.87 -8.49
CA LEU A 75 6.30 -2.75 -9.45
C LEU A 75 5.79 -2.02 -10.70
N LYS A 76 5.42 -0.75 -10.57
CA LYS A 76 5.03 0.13 -11.69
C LYS A 76 6.16 0.34 -12.71
N ASP A 77 7.43 0.23 -12.29
CA ASP A 77 8.62 0.44 -13.11
C ASP A 77 9.19 -0.87 -13.69
N ARG A 78 8.54 -2.01 -13.37
CA ARG A 78 8.83 -3.37 -13.86
C ARG A 78 7.55 -4.15 -14.13
N THR A 79 6.67 -3.56 -14.91
CA THR A 79 5.34 -4.12 -15.22
C THR A 79 5.41 -5.46 -15.94
N GLU A 80 6.50 -5.76 -16.63
CA GLU A 80 6.79 -7.05 -17.26
C GLU A 80 6.82 -8.23 -16.28
N ASP A 81 7.10 -7.98 -14.99
CA ASP A 81 7.08 -9.03 -13.97
C ASP A 81 5.65 -9.42 -13.54
N ILE A 82 4.65 -8.57 -13.82
CA ILE A 82 3.27 -8.77 -13.34
C ILE A 82 2.69 -10.11 -13.77
N PRO A 83 2.77 -10.55 -15.05
CA PRO A 83 2.21 -11.83 -15.46
C PRO A 83 2.85 -13.03 -14.73
N LEU A 84 4.17 -13.00 -14.55
CA LEU A 84 4.90 -14.03 -13.82
C LEU A 84 4.49 -14.07 -12.35
N LEU A 85 4.36 -12.90 -11.72
CA LEU A 85 3.93 -12.79 -10.32
C LEU A 85 2.47 -13.24 -10.13
N LEU A 86 1.56 -12.89 -11.05
CA LEU A 86 0.17 -13.35 -11.03
C LEU A 86 0.10 -14.90 -11.07
N ASN A 87 0.83 -15.51 -12.00
CA ASN A 87 0.88 -16.97 -12.12
C ASN A 87 1.50 -17.61 -10.87
N TYR A 88 2.61 -17.08 -10.38
CA TYR A 88 3.28 -17.59 -9.18
C TYR A 88 2.37 -17.55 -7.96
N PHE A 89 1.74 -16.39 -7.69
CA PHE A 89 0.89 -16.22 -6.52
C PHE A 89 -0.40 -17.04 -6.64
N SER A 90 -1.05 -17.08 -7.81
CA SER A 90 -2.28 -17.88 -7.98
C SER A 90 -2.02 -19.36 -7.77
N LYS A 91 -0.91 -19.89 -8.28
CA LYS A 91 -0.49 -21.26 -8.05
C LYS A 91 -0.21 -21.54 -6.57
N LYS A 92 0.59 -20.69 -5.92
CA LYS A 92 0.94 -20.83 -4.50
C LYS A 92 -0.28 -20.78 -3.58
N ILE A 93 -1.22 -19.89 -3.87
CA ILE A 93 -2.47 -19.74 -3.10
C ILE A 93 -3.38 -20.97 -3.32
N ALA A 94 -3.46 -21.47 -4.55
CA ALA A 94 -4.20 -22.68 -4.86
C ALA A 94 -3.68 -23.91 -4.08
N GLU A 95 -2.37 -24.08 -4.05
CA GLU A 95 -1.70 -25.17 -3.31
C GLU A 95 -1.95 -25.05 -1.79
N LEU A 96 -1.84 -23.84 -1.22
CA LEU A 96 -2.02 -23.62 0.21
C LEU A 96 -3.45 -23.81 0.69
N ASN A 97 -4.44 -23.49 -0.14
CA ASN A 97 -5.86 -23.56 0.23
C ASN A 97 -6.59 -24.78 -0.34
N GLY A 98 -5.92 -25.66 -1.11
CA GLY A 98 -6.53 -26.82 -1.73
C GLY A 98 -7.62 -26.46 -2.76
N ILE A 99 -7.49 -25.33 -3.44
CA ILE A 99 -8.41 -24.84 -4.47
C ILE A 99 -7.79 -24.93 -5.87
N ASN A 100 -8.62 -24.82 -6.90
CA ASN A 100 -8.12 -24.77 -8.28
C ASN A 100 -7.39 -23.42 -8.52
N GLN A 101 -6.32 -23.46 -9.32
CA GLN A 101 -5.61 -22.27 -9.71
C GLN A 101 -6.51 -21.34 -10.54
N THR A 102 -6.66 -20.10 -10.08
CA THR A 102 -7.42 -19.07 -10.79
C THR A 102 -6.57 -18.44 -11.88
N ARG A 103 -7.10 -18.38 -13.11
CA ARG A 103 -6.44 -17.70 -14.25
C ARG A 103 -6.72 -16.19 -14.16
N LEU A 104 -5.67 -15.40 -13.93
CA LEU A 104 -5.73 -13.95 -13.75
C LEU A 104 -5.08 -13.16 -14.89
N ASP A 105 -4.51 -13.87 -15.87
CA ASP A 105 -3.77 -13.33 -17.01
C ASP A 105 -4.64 -13.00 -18.23
N THR A 106 -5.97 -13.11 -18.12
CA THR A 106 -6.91 -12.91 -19.24
C THR A 106 -7.04 -11.46 -19.70
N ASN A 107 -6.74 -10.49 -18.83
CA ASN A 107 -6.77 -9.05 -19.17
C ASN A 107 -5.66 -8.29 -18.42
N LEU A 108 -4.45 -8.35 -18.93
CA LEU A 108 -3.27 -7.74 -18.33
C LEU A 108 -3.31 -6.20 -18.30
N ASP A 109 -4.04 -5.58 -19.21
CA ASP A 109 -4.17 -4.11 -19.28
C ASP A 109 -4.70 -3.49 -17.99
N LEU A 110 -5.56 -4.20 -17.25
CA LEU A 110 -6.08 -3.74 -15.96
C LEU A 110 -4.96 -3.58 -14.93
N TYR A 111 -4.00 -4.51 -14.95
CA TYR A 111 -2.88 -4.53 -14.01
C TYR A 111 -1.79 -3.53 -14.40
N TYR A 112 -1.53 -3.34 -15.69
CA TYR A 112 -0.52 -2.40 -16.18
C TYR A 112 -0.89 -0.94 -15.96
N LYS A 113 -2.19 -0.61 -16.01
CA LYS A 113 -2.71 0.75 -15.78
C LYS A 113 -2.74 1.15 -14.30
N TYR A 114 -2.60 0.20 -13.40
CA TYR A 114 -2.64 0.47 -11.97
C TYR A 114 -1.25 0.77 -11.41
N LYS A 115 -1.15 1.76 -10.52
CA LYS A 115 0.15 2.28 -10.02
C LYS A 115 0.82 1.42 -8.96
N TRP A 116 0.14 0.44 -8.41
CA TRP A 116 0.66 -0.48 -7.39
C TRP A 116 1.36 0.20 -6.19
N PRO A 117 0.70 1.10 -5.45
CA PRO A 117 1.33 1.79 -4.31
C PRO A 117 1.85 0.82 -3.25
N GLY A 118 1.21 -0.33 -3.04
CA GLY A 118 1.68 -1.40 -2.16
C GLY A 118 2.56 -2.45 -2.85
N ASN A 119 3.04 -2.18 -4.08
CA ASN A 119 3.95 -3.02 -4.83
C ASN A 119 3.51 -4.51 -4.91
N VAL A 120 4.47 -5.43 -4.83
CA VAL A 120 4.22 -6.89 -4.91
C VAL A 120 3.32 -7.40 -3.78
N ARG A 121 3.38 -6.77 -2.59
CA ARG A 121 2.51 -7.14 -1.46
C ARG A 121 1.04 -6.86 -1.77
N GLU A 122 0.76 -5.76 -2.43
CA GLU A 122 -0.59 -5.41 -2.87
C GLU A 122 -1.09 -6.34 -3.98
N LEU A 123 -0.24 -6.64 -4.97
CA LEU A 123 -0.54 -7.59 -6.02
C LEU A 123 -0.88 -8.97 -5.43
N ARG A 124 -0.07 -9.49 -4.51
CA ARG A 124 -0.34 -10.75 -3.82
C ARG A 124 -1.69 -10.74 -3.10
N ASN A 125 -1.99 -9.68 -2.34
CA ASN A 125 -3.27 -9.56 -1.62
C ASN A 125 -4.46 -9.51 -2.58
N LEU A 126 -4.30 -8.87 -3.75
CA LEU A 126 -5.32 -8.88 -4.80
C LEU A 126 -5.55 -10.29 -5.33
N VAL A 127 -4.47 -11.01 -5.68
CA VAL A 127 -4.54 -12.39 -6.17
C VAL A 127 -5.23 -13.31 -5.15
N GLU A 128 -4.86 -13.20 -3.87
CA GLU A 128 -5.47 -13.97 -2.79
C GLU A 128 -6.96 -13.71 -2.67
N ARG A 129 -7.37 -12.43 -2.66
CA ARG A 129 -8.78 -12.04 -2.62
C ARG A 129 -9.56 -12.60 -3.81
N ILE A 130 -9.05 -12.42 -5.03
CA ILE A 130 -9.74 -12.89 -6.24
C ILE A 130 -9.81 -14.42 -6.26
N SER A 131 -8.74 -15.12 -5.86
CA SER A 131 -8.74 -16.59 -5.80
C SER A 131 -9.81 -17.15 -4.84
N ILE A 132 -10.02 -16.48 -3.69
CA ILE A 132 -11.07 -16.86 -2.73
C ILE A 132 -12.47 -16.56 -3.29
N LEU A 133 -12.67 -15.39 -3.87
CA LEU A 133 -13.98 -14.97 -4.39
C LEU A 133 -14.39 -15.73 -5.66
N SER A 134 -13.43 -16.23 -6.43
CA SER A 134 -13.68 -16.90 -7.71
C SER A 134 -13.94 -18.40 -7.59
N ILE A 135 -13.98 -18.99 -6.39
CA ILE A 135 -14.15 -20.45 -6.19
C ILE A 135 -15.40 -20.99 -6.91
N ASN A 136 -16.47 -20.19 -7.00
CA ASN A 136 -17.74 -20.56 -7.64
C ASN A 136 -18.07 -19.70 -8.88
N GLU A 137 -17.12 -18.93 -9.42
CA GLU A 137 -17.36 -17.96 -10.46
C GLU A 137 -16.83 -18.40 -11.84
N ASN A 138 -17.51 -17.92 -12.91
CA ASN A 138 -17.05 -18.11 -14.28
C ASN A 138 -15.95 -17.10 -14.65
N SER A 139 -15.12 -17.43 -15.63
CA SER A 139 -13.97 -16.60 -16.06
C SER A 139 -14.34 -15.15 -16.46
N SER A 140 -15.55 -14.91 -16.95
CA SER A 140 -16.05 -13.54 -17.26
C SER A 140 -16.23 -12.67 -16.02
N ASN A 141 -16.59 -13.27 -14.88
CA ASN A 141 -16.79 -12.55 -13.64
C ASN A 141 -15.48 -12.20 -12.96
N ILE A 142 -14.40 -12.95 -13.21
CA ILE A 142 -13.07 -12.69 -12.62
C ILE A 142 -12.52 -11.32 -13.04
N ASN A 143 -12.62 -10.97 -14.33
CA ASN A 143 -12.18 -9.65 -14.81
C ASN A 143 -12.97 -8.49 -14.16
N GLN A 144 -14.27 -8.69 -13.94
CA GLN A 144 -15.09 -7.72 -13.23
C GLN A 144 -14.67 -7.59 -11.76
N LEU A 145 -14.42 -8.71 -11.07
CA LEU A 145 -13.93 -8.72 -9.68
C LEU A 145 -12.57 -8.00 -9.56
N VAL A 146 -11.66 -8.21 -10.51
CA VAL A 146 -10.37 -7.50 -10.56
C VAL A 146 -10.60 -6.01 -10.74
N GLN A 147 -11.41 -5.61 -11.72
CA GLN A 147 -11.70 -4.21 -12.01
C GLN A 147 -12.35 -3.51 -10.81
N ASP A 148 -13.32 -4.14 -10.17
CA ASP A 148 -14.00 -3.61 -8.99
C ASP A 148 -13.02 -3.47 -7.80
N SER A 149 -12.17 -4.47 -7.58
CA SER A 149 -11.16 -4.43 -6.52
C SER A 149 -10.13 -3.32 -6.70
N LEU A 150 -9.68 -3.08 -7.93
CA LEU A 150 -8.75 -1.99 -8.26
C LEU A 150 -9.44 -0.62 -8.22
N SER A 151 -10.73 -0.54 -8.61
CA SER A 151 -11.52 0.69 -8.63
C SER A 151 -11.94 1.12 -7.22
N GLN A 152 -12.34 0.22 -6.35
CA GLN A 152 -12.68 0.52 -4.95
C GLN A 152 -11.48 1.07 -4.17
N LYS A 153 -10.28 0.54 -4.41
CA LYS A 153 -9.06 1.12 -3.84
C LYS A 153 -8.77 2.52 -4.37
N LYS A 154 -9.07 2.79 -5.63
CA LYS A 154 -8.92 4.13 -6.20
C LYS A 154 -9.88 5.14 -5.55
N ILE A 155 -11.06 4.70 -5.13
CA ILE A 155 -12.01 5.54 -4.37
C ILE A 155 -11.48 5.79 -2.94
N LEU A 156 -10.94 4.76 -2.27
CA LEU A 156 -10.37 4.91 -0.92
C LEU A 156 -9.07 5.74 -0.91
N THR A 157 -8.21 5.61 -1.93
CA THR A 157 -7.03 6.47 -2.09
C THR A 157 -7.41 7.87 -2.52
N SER A 158 -8.44 8.06 -3.35
CA SER A 158 -8.93 9.40 -3.71
C SER A 158 -9.71 10.09 -2.58
N ILE A 159 -10.25 9.35 -1.62
CA ILE A 159 -10.77 9.92 -0.36
C ILE A 159 -9.59 10.40 0.52
N ASN A 160 -8.46 9.73 0.49
CA ASN A 160 -7.24 10.17 1.17
C ASN A 160 -6.48 11.27 0.40
N ASP A 161 -6.53 11.28 -0.96
CA ASP A 161 -5.94 12.31 -1.83
C ASP A 161 -6.84 13.57 -1.97
N ASN A 162 -8.15 13.47 -1.72
CA ASN A 162 -9.02 14.64 -1.61
C ASN A 162 -8.80 15.36 -0.26
N GLY A 163 -7.52 15.50 0.06
CA GLY A 163 -6.98 16.39 1.04
C GLY A 163 -7.80 16.48 2.32
N ASN A 164 -7.35 15.80 3.36
CA ASN A 164 -7.40 16.38 4.69
C ASN A 164 -8.78 16.83 5.20
N VAL A 165 -9.87 16.14 4.83
CA VAL A 165 -11.17 16.45 5.46
C VAL A 165 -11.05 16.35 7.00
N LEU A 166 -10.12 15.51 7.50
CA LEU A 166 -9.83 15.35 8.92
C LEU A 166 -8.99 16.49 9.52
N SER A 167 -8.35 17.32 8.71
CA SER A 167 -7.57 18.48 9.18
C SER A 167 -8.37 19.79 9.16
N TYR A 168 -9.58 19.78 8.60
CA TYR A 168 -10.48 20.94 8.66
C TYR A 168 -11.28 20.98 9.96
N PRO A 169 -11.67 22.17 10.42
CA PRO A 169 -12.68 22.32 11.46
C PRO A 169 -13.95 21.54 11.10
N LEU A 170 -14.63 20.94 12.08
CA LEU A 170 -15.77 20.04 11.88
C LEU A 170 -16.83 20.58 10.90
N LYS A 171 -17.08 21.90 10.93
CA LYS A 171 -18.06 22.55 10.04
C LYS A 171 -17.62 22.45 8.58
N GLU A 172 -16.39 22.80 8.27
CA GLU A 172 -15.84 22.75 6.92
C GLU A 172 -15.69 21.31 6.41
N ALA A 173 -15.25 20.40 7.28
CA ALA A 173 -15.16 18.98 6.97
C ALA A 173 -16.53 18.40 6.55
N ARG A 174 -17.59 18.79 7.28
CA ARG A 174 -18.95 18.37 6.99
C ARG A 174 -19.46 18.94 5.65
N GLU A 175 -19.21 20.21 5.38
CA GLU A 175 -19.59 20.87 4.11
C GLU A 175 -18.91 20.21 2.91
N GLN A 176 -17.61 19.93 3.01
CA GLN A 176 -16.85 19.23 1.95
C GLN A 176 -17.35 17.79 1.73
N PHE A 177 -17.60 17.07 2.80
CA PHE A 177 -18.17 15.72 2.71
C PHE A 177 -19.53 15.73 2.05
N GLU A 178 -20.44 16.62 2.47
CA GLU A 178 -21.78 16.75 1.90
C GLU A 178 -21.73 17.11 0.42
N LYS A 179 -20.87 18.04 0.02
CA LYS A 179 -20.64 18.43 -1.38
C LYS A 179 -20.20 17.25 -2.23
N ASN A 180 -19.18 16.54 -1.80
CA ASN A 180 -18.63 15.38 -2.53
C ASN A 180 -19.64 14.23 -2.60
N TYR A 181 -20.37 13.98 -1.53
CA TYR A 181 -21.40 12.95 -1.46
C TYR A 181 -22.55 13.26 -2.43
N LEU A 182 -23.09 14.47 -2.39
CA LEU A 182 -24.21 14.89 -3.26
C LEU A 182 -23.80 14.87 -4.74
N ALA A 183 -22.59 15.35 -5.08
CA ALA A 183 -22.07 15.30 -6.45
C ALA A 183 -21.93 13.86 -6.95
N SER A 184 -21.42 12.96 -6.12
CA SER A 184 -21.27 11.54 -6.43
C SER A 184 -22.62 10.86 -6.69
N GLN A 185 -23.61 11.08 -5.81
CA GLN A 185 -24.95 10.49 -5.97
C GLN A 185 -25.69 11.05 -7.19
N LEU A 186 -25.55 12.35 -7.46
CA LEU A 186 -26.16 12.97 -8.65
C LEU A 186 -25.55 12.37 -9.93
N LYS A 187 -24.25 12.17 -9.99
CA LYS A 187 -23.57 11.50 -11.11
C LYS A 187 -24.05 10.05 -11.29
N LYS A 188 -24.19 9.30 -10.18
CA LYS A 188 -24.68 7.91 -10.18
C LYS A 188 -26.09 7.78 -10.74
N HIS A 189 -26.95 8.76 -10.46
CA HIS A 189 -28.32 8.82 -10.97
C HIS A 189 -28.45 9.65 -12.27
N LYS A 190 -27.34 9.84 -13.02
CA LYS A 190 -27.31 10.52 -14.33
C LYS A 190 -27.94 11.92 -14.29
N GLY A 191 -27.79 12.68 -13.22
CA GLY A 191 -28.33 14.02 -13.04
C GLY A 191 -29.82 14.09 -12.66
N ASN A 192 -30.47 12.97 -12.37
CA ASN A 192 -31.89 12.95 -12.01
C ASN A 192 -32.09 13.31 -10.52
N ILE A 193 -32.47 14.59 -10.31
CA ILE A 193 -32.64 15.15 -8.95
C ILE A 193 -33.71 14.39 -8.12
N SER A 194 -34.82 13.96 -8.78
CA SER A 194 -35.90 13.27 -8.06
C SER A 194 -35.47 11.90 -7.54
N LYS A 195 -34.83 11.09 -8.40
CA LYS A 195 -34.29 9.77 -7.98
C LYS A 195 -33.14 9.91 -6.97
N THR A 196 -32.34 10.96 -7.10
CA THR A 196 -31.26 11.24 -6.15
C THR A 196 -31.83 11.64 -4.78
N ALA A 197 -32.85 12.49 -4.73
CA ALA A 197 -33.51 12.92 -3.52
C ALA A 197 -34.15 11.74 -2.76
N GLU A 198 -34.86 10.88 -3.48
CA GLU A 198 -35.46 9.66 -2.96
C GLU A 198 -34.40 8.71 -2.34
N PHE A 199 -33.28 8.48 -3.05
CA PHE A 199 -32.19 7.64 -2.57
C PHE A 199 -31.53 8.19 -1.30
N ILE A 200 -31.34 9.51 -1.21
CA ILE A 200 -30.67 10.18 -0.09
C ILE A 200 -31.63 10.36 1.10
N GLY A 201 -32.95 10.16 0.91
CA GLY A 201 -33.97 10.41 1.93
C GLY A 201 -34.23 11.90 2.19
N MET A 202 -34.07 12.74 1.16
CA MET A 202 -34.32 14.19 1.22
C MET A 202 -35.49 14.60 0.33
N GLU A 203 -36.22 15.67 0.70
CA GLU A 203 -37.14 16.30 -0.22
C GLU A 203 -36.44 16.88 -1.43
N ARG A 204 -37.06 16.73 -2.61
CA ARG A 204 -36.54 17.27 -3.89
C ARG A 204 -36.19 18.76 -3.81
N SER A 205 -37.07 19.54 -3.18
CA SER A 205 -36.92 20.98 -2.97
C SER A 205 -35.71 21.33 -2.09
N ALA A 206 -35.49 20.52 -1.03
CA ALA A 206 -34.37 20.67 -0.12
C ALA A 206 -33.03 20.32 -0.82
N LEU A 207 -33.00 19.22 -1.59
CA LEU A 207 -31.82 18.84 -2.37
C LEU A 207 -31.48 19.92 -3.41
N HIS A 208 -32.46 20.46 -4.12
CA HIS A 208 -32.24 21.51 -5.13
C HIS A 208 -31.68 22.80 -4.51
N ARG A 209 -32.18 23.22 -3.34
CA ARG A 209 -31.65 24.38 -2.59
C ARG A 209 -30.20 24.11 -2.15
N LYS A 210 -29.92 22.91 -1.66
CA LYS A 210 -28.59 22.53 -1.19
C LYS A 210 -27.57 22.46 -2.32
N LEU A 211 -27.96 21.98 -3.50
CA LEU A 211 -27.10 21.98 -4.70
C LEU A 211 -26.81 23.39 -5.24
N LYS A 212 -27.68 24.38 -4.97
CA LYS A 212 -27.45 25.78 -5.34
C LYS A 212 -26.54 26.52 -4.33
N SER A 213 -26.45 26.06 -3.10
CA SER A 213 -25.64 26.66 -2.04
C SER A 213 -24.22 26.08 -1.95
N LEU A 214 -23.91 25.02 -2.69
CA LEU A 214 -22.62 24.34 -2.83
C LEU A 214 -21.84 24.79 -4.05
#